data_6ec0b2723291be73bb80f4ba24ecc0c4
#
_entry.id   6ec0b2723291be73bb80f4ba24ecc0c4
#
_cell.length_a   1.000
_cell.length_b   1.000
_cell.length_c   1.000
_cell.angle_alpha   90.00
_cell.angle_beta   90.00
_cell.angle_gamma   90.00
#
_symmetry.space_group_name_H-M   'P 1'
#
loop_
_entity.id
_entity.type
_entity.pdbx_description
1 polymer ?
#
loop_
_entity_poly.entity_id
_entity_poly.type
_entity_poly.pdbx_seq_one_letter_code
_entity_poly.pdbx_strand_id
1 'polypeptide(L)'
;MVTPDVFARRLVRLGLPLDQGGDYYGYSLALGSADVTLLSLTNAYRSLANLGAYSPPTFFPADTDSSREQSPVQAGDAGAAWIVGDILSDRQARARTFGLDSPLSTPFWSAVKTGTSKDMRDNWCIGWSAHYTVGVWVGNSGGASMHDVSGVSGAGPIWHDIMSWLHRARPSHQPAPPSSVSREFVDFDGGIEPARQDVFLGDTAVRHVALAERFTAASHAQARIVQPADGAILAIDPDIPPDRQRLWLQAQDIAAAGADGVLWRVDGEDLGPGGRQGWMPRAGRHRIELFDARGRMLDGVTVEVRGLLGGTERTGADSQRLTK
;
A
#
# COMPACT_ATOMS: atom_id res chain seq x y z
N MET A 1 13.93 -8.27 9.47
CA MET A 1 12.74 -7.39 9.52
C MET A 1 13.21 -5.96 9.74
N VAL A 2 12.64 -4.98 9.05
CA VAL A 2 12.98 -3.56 9.23
C VAL A 2 12.17 -3.04 10.41
N THR A 3 12.84 -2.52 11.45
CA THR A 3 12.17 -1.86 12.58
C THR A 3 11.85 -0.41 12.25
N PRO A 4 10.88 0.22 12.95
CA PRO A 4 10.55 1.64 12.76
C PRO A 4 11.77 2.55 12.87
N ASP A 5 12.68 2.31 13.83
CA ASP A 5 13.90 3.09 14.00
C ASP A 5 14.88 2.96 12.84
N VAL A 6 15.06 1.75 12.31
CA VAL A 6 15.91 1.53 11.13
C VAL A 6 15.33 2.27 9.94
N PHE A 7 14.01 2.24 9.79
CA PHE A 7 13.32 2.93 8.71
C PHE A 7 13.41 4.45 8.86
N ALA A 8 13.15 5.00 10.05
CA ALA A 8 13.28 6.43 10.34
C ALA A 8 14.69 6.94 10.00
N ARG A 9 15.75 6.25 10.47
CA ARG A 9 17.14 6.62 10.14
C ARG A 9 17.42 6.61 8.63
N ARG A 10 16.80 5.70 7.87
CA ARG A 10 16.95 5.71 6.40
C ARG A 10 16.27 6.90 5.76
N LEU A 11 15.06 7.26 6.23
CA LEU A 11 14.35 8.43 5.74
C LEU A 11 15.14 9.72 5.99
N VAL A 12 15.70 9.87 7.19
CA VAL A 12 16.56 11.03 7.53
C VAL A 12 17.79 11.10 6.60
N ARG A 13 18.43 9.97 6.31
CA ARG A 13 19.58 9.93 5.36
C ARG A 13 19.18 10.32 3.94
N LEU A 14 17.95 10.05 3.52
CA LEU A 14 17.39 10.48 2.24
C LEU A 14 16.91 11.95 2.23
N GLY A 15 17.08 12.65 3.35
CA GLY A 15 16.77 14.08 3.47
C GLY A 15 15.39 14.42 4.01
N LEU A 16 14.67 13.46 4.60
CA LEU A 16 13.42 13.74 5.30
C LEU A 16 13.72 14.13 6.76
N PRO A 17 13.48 15.37 7.18
CA PRO A 17 13.67 15.78 8.56
C PRO A 17 12.52 15.19 9.39
N LEU A 18 12.81 14.14 10.16
CA LEU A 18 11.87 13.60 11.13
C LEU A 18 12.17 14.19 12.50
N ASP A 19 11.18 14.79 13.13
CA ASP A 19 11.32 15.45 14.44
C ASP A 19 11.38 14.44 15.60
N GLN A 20 10.93 13.21 15.38
CA GLN A 20 10.84 12.17 16.39
C GLN A 20 11.54 10.87 15.94
N GLY A 21 11.84 10.00 16.89
CA GLY A 21 12.39 8.69 16.62
C GLY A 21 11.39 7.70 16.05
N GLY A 22 11.88 6.58 15.54
CA GLY A 22 11.03 5.54 14.97
C GLY A 22 9.99 4.97 15.94
N ASP A 23 10.31 4.91 17.22
CA ASP A 23 9.38 4.43 18.25
C ASP A 23 8.14 5.33 18.40
N TYR A 24 8.27 6.64 18.19
CA TYR A 24 7.16 7.58 18.21
C TYR A 24 6.16 7.32 17.07
N TYR A 25 6.66 7.12 15.86
CA TYR A 25 5.82 6.87 14.68
C TYR A 25 5.33 5.42 14.59
N GLY A 26 6.09 4.49 15.15
CA GLY A 26 5.79 3.07 15.03
C GLY A 26 5.78 2.58 13.57
N TYR A 27 5.07 1.50 13.32
CA TYR A 27 4.93 0.93 11.97
C TYR A 27 4.10 1.81 11.02
N SER A 28 3.30 2.74 11.55
CA SER A 28 2.53 3.70 10.76
C SER A 28 3.41 4.66 9.95
N LEU A 29 4.70 4.81 10.31
CA LEU A 29 5.67 5.57 9.52
C LEU A 29 5.74 5.08 8.07
N ALA A 30 5.61 3.77 7.84
CA ALA A 30 5.58 3.19 6.50
C ALA A 30 4.33 3.59 5.69
N LEU A 31 3.28 4.03 6.36
CA LEU A 31 2.04 4.53 5.76
C LEU A 31 1.98 6.06 5.67
N GLY A 32 3.07 6.75 6.07
CA GLY A 32 3.15 8.21 5.94
C GLY A 32 2.63 8.99 7.14
N SER A 33 2.80 8.48 8.37
CA SER A 33 2.36 9.17 9.61
C SER A 33 3.22 10.36 10.02
N ALA A 34 4.35 10.61 9.35
CA ALA A 34 5.21 11.74 9.64
C ALA A 34 4.85 12.95 8.76
N ASP A 35 4.71 14.11 9.39
CA ASP A 35 4.53 15.36 8.67
C ASP A 35 5.84 15.77 7.99
N VAL A 36 5.76 16.13 6.71
CA VAL A 36 6.91 16.52 5.90
C VAL A 36 6.56 17.69 4.98
N THR A 37 7.56 18.49 4.61
CA THR A 37 7.36 19.54 3.61
C THR A 37 7.38 18.96 2.20
N LEU A 38 6.68 19.63 1.26
CA LEU A 38 6.72 19.27 -0.16
C LEU A 38 8.15 19.25 -0.69
N LEU A 39 8.97 20.22 -0.29
CA LEU A 39 10.36 20.31 -0.73
C LEU A 39 11.19 19.12 -0.24
N SER A 40 11.12 18.79 1.05
CA SER A 40 11.92 17.69 1.61
C SER A 40 11.52 16.35 1.02
N LEU A 41 10.21 16.10 0.85
CA LEU A 41 9.73 14.87 0.26
C LEU A 41 10.12 14.77 -1.23
N THR A 42 9.96 15.84 -2.00
CA THR A 42 10.39 15.86 -3.41
C THR A 42 11.91 15.63 -3.53
N ASN A 43 12.71 16.20 -2.62
CA ASN A 43 14.15 15.99 -2.61
C ASN A 43 14.54 14.54 -2.21
N ALA A 44 13.79 13.90 -1.31
CA ALA A 44 13.98 12.48 -1.00
C ALA A 44 13.72 11.60 -2.23
N TYR A 45 12.67 11.90 -3.01
CA TYR A 45 12.42 11.22 -4.28
C TYR A 45 13.50 11.52 -5.34
N ARG A 46 14.07 12.74 -5.34
CA ARG A 46 15.23 13.05 -6.17
C ARG A 46 16.44 12.18 -5.81
N SER A 47 16.60 11.84 -4.53
CA SER A 47 17.65 10.89 -4.14
C SER A 47 17.42 9.49 -4.72
N LEU A 48 16.16 9.02 -4.79
CA LEU A 48 15.84 7.77 -5.50
C LEU A 48 16.11 7.89 -7.00
N ALA A 49 15.74 9.00 -7.63
CA ALA A 49 16.03 9.29 -9.04
C ALA A 49 17.53 9.27 -9.35
N ASN A 50 18.35 9.67 -8.39
CA ASN A 50 19.81 9.68 -8.44
C ASN A 50 20.43 8.39 -7.86
N LEU A 51 19.73 7.27 -7.97
CA LEU A 51 20.21 5.96 -7.51
C LEU A 51 20.69 5.95 -6.05
N GLY A 52 19.94 6.61 -5.16
CA GLY A 52 20.23 6.66 -3.73
C GLY A 52 21.20 7.74 -3.31
N ALA A 53 21.70 8.57 -4.22
CA ALA A 53 22.58 9.68 -3.90
C ALA A 53 21.77 10.91 -3.46
N TYR A 54 21.98 11.34 -2.23
CA TYR A 54 21.37 12.54 -1.65
C TYR A 54 22.29 13.76 -1.80
N SER A 55 21.70 14.91 -2.15
CA SER A 55 22.32 16.23 -1.96
C SER A 55 21.26 17.25 -1.53
N PRO A 56 21.60 18.29 -0.78
CA PRO A 56 20.69 19.37 -0.44
C PRO A 56 20.13 20.04 -1.71
N PRO A 57 18.90 20.59 -1.68
CA PRO A 57 18.40 21.37 -2.79
C PRO A 57 19.15 22.71 -2.86
N THR A 58 19.46 23.16 -4.07
CA THR A 58 20.02 24.49 -4.33
C THR A 58 18.99 25.32 -5.13
N PHE A 59 18.80 26.57 -4.74
CA PHE A 59 17.81 27.48 -5.34
C PHE A 59 18.42 28.44 -6.37
N PHE A 60 19.73 28.57 -6.35
CA PHE A 60 20.44 29.45 -7.26
C PHE A 60 21.49 28.65 -8.04
N PRO A 61 21.77 29.01 -9.31
CA PRO A 61 22.91 28.46 -10.01
C PRO A 61 24.15 28.63 -9.12
N ALA A 62 25.01 27.63 -9.07
CA ALA A 62 26.27 27.76 -8.37
C ALA A 62 27.03 28.97 -8.94
N ASP A 63 27.20 30.01 -8.13
CA ASP A 63 28.22 30.99 -8.42
C ASP A 63 29.55 30.22 -8.51
N THR A 64 30.43 30.64 -9.40
CA THR A 64 31.69 29.99 -9.77
C THR A 64 32.64 29.72 -8.60
N ASP A 65 32.23 29.99 -7.38
CA ASP A 65 32.95 29.65 -6.15
C ASP A 65 32.55 28.23 -5.69
N SER A 66 33.24 27.25 -6.27
CA SER A 66 33.06 25.81 -6.10
C SER A 66 33.27 25.29 -4.66
N SER A 67 33.52 26.18 -3.69
CA SER A 67 33.76 25.79 -2.28
C SER A 67 32.51 25.43 -1.48
N ARG A 68 31.28 25.57 -2.03
CA ARG A 68 30.00 25.30 -1.36
C ARG A 68 29.17 24.18 -1.94
N GLU A 69 29.58 23.58 -3.06
CA GLU A 69 28.89 22.39 -3.57
C GLU A 69 29.19 21.17 -2.66
N GLN A 70 28.25 20.84 -1.80
CA GLN A 70 28.32 19.59 -1.06
C GLN A 70 28.21 18.43 -2.05
N SER A 71 29.25 17.64 -2.16
CA SER A 71 29.21 16.42 -2.97
C SER A 71 28.06 15.52 -2.53
N PRO A 72 27.34 14.90 -3.49
CA PRO A 72 26.28 13.96 -3.16
C PRO A 72 26.78 12.84 -2.25
N VAL A 73 25.99 12.49 -1.24
CA VAL A 73 26.27 11.40 -0.30
C VAL A 73 25.40 10.19 -0.65
N GLN A 74 26.01 9.02 -0.76
CA GLN A 74 25.25 7.78 -0.98
C GLN A 74 24.43 7.45 0.28
N ALA A 75 23.15 7.78 0.25
CA ALA A 75 22.20 7.60 1.35
C ALA A 75 21.44 6.27 1.29
N GLY A 76 21.28 5.70 0.09
CA GLY A 76 20.63 4.43 -0.18
C GLY A 76 21.43 3.56 -1.13
N ASP A 77 21.07 2.29 -1.25
CA ASP A 77 21.65 1.36 -2.23
C ASP A 77 21.18 1.70 -3.64
N ALA A 78 22.10 1.73 -4.62
CA ALA A 78 21.79 2.13 -5.98
C ALA A 78 20.86 1.13 -6.71
N GLY A 79 21.07 -0.16 -6.49
CA GLY A 79 20.24 -1.20 -7.07
C GLY A 79 18.83 -1.19 -6.48
N ALA A 80 18.72 -1.00 -5.16
CA ALA A 80 17.43 -0.88 -4.49
C ALA A 80 16.66 0.36 -4.98
N ALA A 81 17.32 1.51 -5.13
CA ALA A 81 16.69 2.71 -5.68
C ALA A 81 16.24 2.52 -7.13
N TRP A 82 17.04 1.82 -7.95
CA TRP A 82 16.68 1.49 -9.33
C TRP A 82 15.46 0.56 -9.38
N ILE A 83 15.43 -0.50 -8.55
CA ILE A 83 14.29 -1.45 -8.48
C ILE A 83 13.01 -0.71 -8.06
N VAL A 84 13.08 0.20 -7.08
CA VAL A 84 11.93 1.03 -6.70
C VAL A 84 11.46 1.88 -7.88
N GLY A 85 12.38 2.44 -8.66
CA GLY A 85 12.06 3.18 -9.88
C GLY A 85 11.39 2.31 -10.94
N ASP A 86 11.88 1.09 -11.14
CA ASP A 86 11.30 0.10 -12.06
C ASP A 86 9.86 -0.24 -11.67
N ILE A 87 9.62 -0.59 -10.38
CA ILE A 87 8.29 -0.87 -9.83
C ILE A 87 7.34 0.33 -10.01
N LEU A 88 7.79 1.53 -9.68
CA LEU A 88 6.97 2.74 -9.75
C LEU A 88 6.77 3.27 -11.18
N SER A 89 7.50 2.75 -12.16
CA SER A 89 7.30 3.06 -13.57
C SER A 89 6.35 2.10 -14.29
N ASP A 90 6.00 0.96 -13.68
CA ASP A 90 5.14 -0.05 -14.29
C ASP A 90 3.68 0.44 -14.42
N ARG A 91 3.32 0.78 -15.65
CA ARG A 91 1.97 1.23 -16.01
C ARG A 91 0.94 0.11 -15.94
N GLN A 92 1.33 -1.13 -16.24
CA GLN A 92 0.41 -2.26 -16.25
C GLN A 92 0.02 -2.67 -14.82
N ALA A 93 0.99 -2.69 -13.91
CA ALA A 93 0.71 -2.93 -12.50
C ALA A 93 -0.22 -1.85 -11.92
N ARG A 94 0.01 -0.57 -12.26
CA ARG A 94 -0.86 0.53 -11.83
C ARG A 94 -2.27 0.48 -12.42
N ALA A 95 -2.43 -0.08 -13.62
CA ALA A 95 -3.73 -0.09 -14.31
C ALA A 95 -4.82 -0.83 -13.53
N ARG A 96 -4.47 -1.79 -12.69
CA ARG A 96 -5.43 -2.51 -11.83
C ARG A 96 -6.12 -1.60 -10.82
N THR A 97 -5.43 -0.55 -10.35
CA THR A 97 -5.95 0.39 -9.34
C THR A 97 -6.47 1.68 -9.97
N PHE A 98 -5.78 2.21 -10.98
CA PHE A 98 -6.02 3.56 -11.50
C PHE A 98 -6.54 3.59 -12.95
N GLY A 99 -6.71 2.42 -13.58
CA GLY A 99 -7.06 2.32 -14.99
C GLY A 99 -5.85 2.55 -15.93
N LEU A 100 -6.04 2.16 -17.20
CA LEU A 100 -4.99 2.35 -18.23
C LEU A 100 -4.86 3.82 -18.64
N ASP A 101 -5.98 4.54 -18.66
CA ASP A 101 -6.05 5.98 -18.98
C ASP A 101 -6.04 6.79 -17.67
N SER A 102 -4.88 6.81 -17.04
CA SER A 102 -4.66 7.49 -15.77
C SER A 102 -3.80 8.74 -15.97
N PRO A 103 -4.05 9.84 -15.21
CA PRO A 103 -3.15 11.00 -15.17
C PRO A 103 -1.70 10.66 -14.79
N LEU A 104 -1.45 9.45 -14.27
CA LEU A 104 -0.11 8.98 -13.95
C LEU A 104 0.61 8.33 -15.15
N SER A 105 -0.05 8.25 -16.32
CA SER A 105 0.50 7.65 -17.53
C SER A 105 1.12 8.71 -18.43
N THR A 106 2.44 8.66 -18.62
CA THR A 106 3.19 9.58 -19.51
C THR A 106 3.65 8.87 -20.77
N PRO A 107 3.83 9.56 -21.92
CA PRO A 107 4.36 8.96 -23.14
C PRO A 107 5.88 8.70 -23.11
N PHE A 108 6.55 9.03 -22.02
CA PHE A 108 7.97 8.82 -21.76
C PHE A 108 8.13 8.07 -20.43
N TRP A 109 9.34 7.56 -20.20
CA TRP A 109 9.61 6.86 -18.93
C TRP A 109 9.51 7.82 -17.74
N SER A 110 8.72 7.44 -16.76
CA SER A 110 8.62 8.11 -15.47
C SER A 110 8.19 7.12 -14.38
N ALA A 111 8.72 7.30 -13.20
CA ALA A 111 8.30 6.62 -11.98
C ALA A 111 7.47 7.60 -11.14
N VAL A 112 6.31 7.15 -10.62
CA VAL A 112 5.39 8.04 -9.91
C VAL A 112 4.67 7.33 -8.79
N LYS A 113 4.44 8.04 -7.68
CA LYS A 113 3.67 7.58 -6.52
C LYS A 113 2.72 8.67 -6.05
N THR A 114 1.48 8.27 -5.78
CA THR A 114 0.47 9.12 -5.15
C THR A 114 0.31 8.81 -3.68
N GLY A 115 -0.15 9.76 -2.91
CA GLY A 115 -0.55 9.62 -1.53
C GLY A 115 -1.84 10.38 -1.27
N THR A 116 -2.68 9.84 -0.40
CA THR A 116 -3.88 10.51 0.10
C THR A 116 -3.90 10.31 1.60
N SER A 117 -3.91 11.39 2.37
CA SER A 117 -4.00 11.30 3.83
C SER A 117 -5.43 10.98 4.27
N LYS A 118 -5.58 10.63 5.55
CA LYS A 118 -6.89 10.41 6.16
C LYS A 118 -7.79 11.64 5.93
N ASP A 119 -9.07 11.38 5.62
CA ASP A 119 -10.07 12.41 5.35
C ASP A 119 -9.73 13.30 4.14
N MET A 120 -8.90 12.81 3.21
CA MET A 120 -8.51 13.53 1.98
C MET A 120 -7.92 14.92 2.25
N ARG A 121 -7.25 15.13 3.40
CA ARG A 121 -6.67 16.45 3.76
C ARG A 121 -5.49 16.81 2.88
N ASP A 122 -4.69 15.81 2.53
CA ASP A 122 -3.50 15.95 1.72
C ASP A 122 -3.54 15.00 0.54
N ASN A 123 -3.40 15.54 -0.64
CA ASN A 123 -3.27 14.78 -1.88
C ASN A 123 -1.89 15.03 -2.47
N TRP A 124 -1.12 13.97 -2.59
CA TRP A 124 0.26 14.00 -3.06
C TRP A 124 0.41 13.28 -4.39
N CYS A 125 1.22 13.83 -5.26
CA CYS A 125 1.75 13.13 -6.42
C CYS A 125 3.20 13.51 -6.61
N ILE A 126 4.12 12.53 -6.46
CA ILE A 126 5.55 12.76 -6.64
C ILE A 126 6.07 11.73 -7.62
N GLY A 127 6.83 12.20 -8.59
CA GLY A 127 7.43 11.31 -9.57
C GLY A 127 8.66 11.93 -10.21
N TRP A 128 9.41 11.11 -10.90
CA TRP A 128 10.65 11.51 -11.57
C TRP A 128 10.80 10.84 -12.93
N SER A 129 11.63 11.44 -13.72
CA SER A 129 12.13 10.94 -14.99
C SER A 129 13.66 10.84 -14.94
N ALA A 130 14.29 10.56 -16.06
CA ALA A 130 15.75 10.64 -16.17
C ALA A 130 16.30 12.06 -15.96
N HIS A 131 15.45 13.11 -15.98
CA HIS A 131 15.89 14.49 -15.99
C HIS A 131 15.29 15.38 -14.90
N TYR A 132 14.09 15.07 -14.45
CA TYR A 132 13.32 15.92 -13.55
C TYR A 132 12.68 15.12 -12.44
N THR A 133 12.59 15.73 -11.26
CA THR A 133 11.76 15.24 -10.16
C THR A 133 10.72 16.31 -9.84
N VAL A 134 9.45 15.94 -9.88
CA VAL A 134 8.31 16.83 -9.65
C VAL A 134 7.47 16.33 -8.50
N GLY A 135 7.22 17.20 -7.54
CA GLY A 135 6.28 16.94 -6.45
C GLY A 135 5.12 17.92 -6.49
N VAL A 136 3.92 17.43 -6.29
CA VAL A 136 2.68 18.21 -6.21
C VAL A 136 1.94 17.84 -4.94
N TRP A 137 1.51 18.86 -4.22
CA TRP A 137 0.61 18.74 -3.09
C TRP A 137 -0.63 19.59 -3.33
N VAL A 138 -1.78 19.01 -3.06
CA VAL A 138 -3.08 19.68 -3.10
C VAL A 138 -3.76 19.47 -1.76
N GLY A 139 -4.14 20.55 -1.10
CA GLY A 139 -4.76 20.52 0.22
C GLY A 139 -5.17 21.91 0.68
N ASN A 140 -5.83 21.96 1.83
CA ASN A 140 -6.17 23.22 2.50
C ASN A 140 -5.05 23.60 3.47
N SER A 141 -4.55 24.83 3.42
CA SER A 141 -3.50 25.31 4.33
C SER A 141 -3.93 25.26 5.81
N GLY A 142 -5.22 25.28 6.10
CA GLY A 142 -5.79 25.12 7.44
C GLY A 142 -6.03 23.65 7.84
N GLY A 143 -5.62 22.66 7.03
CA GLY A 143 -5.79 21.23 7.32
C GLY A 143 -7.25 20.75 7.24
N ALA A 144 -8.15 21.53 6.62
CA ALA A 144 -9.53 21.08 6.40
C ALA A 144 -9.58 19.94 5.38
N SER A 145 -10.49 18.99 5.60
CA SER A 145 -10.74 17.89 4.68
C SER A 145 -11.22 18.40 3.31
N MET A 146 -10.83 17.70 2.26
CA MET A 146 -11.39 17.87 0.92
C MET A 146 -12.43 16.76 0.67
N HIS A 147 -13.23 16.88 -0.39
CA HIS A 147 -14.27 15.92 -0.73
C HIS A 147 -14.03 15.35 -2.13
N ASP A 148 -14.23 14.05 -2.28
CA ASP A 148 -14.16 13.32 -3.56
C ASP A 148 -12.87 13.56 -4.37
N VAL A 149 -11.75 13.79 -3.68
CA VAL A 149 -10.45 14.05 -4.29
C VAL A 149 -9.37 13.18 -3.65
N SER A 150 -8.56 12.56 -4.48
CA SER A 150 -7.43 11.73 -4.08
C SER A 150 -6.13 12.23 -4.70
N GLY A 151 -5.01 11.66 -4.32
CA GLY A 151 -3.73 11.99 -4.94
C GLY A 151 -3.74 11.81 -6.47
N VAL A 152 -4.52 10.86 -6.98
CA VAL A 152 -4.65 10.64 -8.44
C VAL A 152 -5.52 11.70 -9.11
N SER A 153 -6.66 12.05 -8.52
CA SER A 153 -7.61 12.99 -9.13
C SER A 153 -7.28 14.45 -8.83
N GLY A 154 -6.64 14.75 -7.70
CA GLY A 154 -6.25 16.10 -7.28
C GLY A 154 -4.85 16.49 -7.75
N ALA A 155 -3.82 15.81 -7.26
CA ALA A 155 -2.42 16.15 -7.56
C ALA A 155 -1.91 15.55 -8.88
N GLY A 156 -2.44 14.39 -9.29
CA GLY A 156 -2.01 13.66 -10.48
C GLY A 156 -2.08 14.45 -11.79
N PRO A 157 -3.21 15.11 -12.13
CA PRO A 157 -3.32 15.90 -13.36
C PRO A 157 -2.29 17.05 -13.43
N ILE A 158 -2.08 17.74 -12.31
CA ILE A 158 -1.12 18.84 -12.23
C ILE A 158 0.31 18.31 -12.44
N TRP A 159 0.64 17.20 -11.79
CA TRP A 159 1.92 16.52 -11.97
C TRP A 159 2.14 16.11 -13.43
N HIS A 160 1.13 15.52 -14.06
CA HIS A 160 1.17 15.09 -15.46
C HIS A 160 1.44 16.26 -16.41
N ASP A 161 0.75 17.38 -16.22
CA ASP A 161 0.89 18.55 -17.06
C ASP A 161 2.29 19.17 -16.95
N ILE A 162 2.81 19.30 -15.72
CA ILE A 162 4.18 19.77 -15.46
C ILE A 162 5.20 18.86 -16.13
N MET A 163 5.09 17.53 -15.90
CA MET A 163 6.01 16.55 -16.48
C MET A 163 5.95 16.55 -18.00
N SER A 164 4.75 16.62 -18.56
CA SER A 164 4.54 16.69 -20.02
C SER A 164 5.13 17.96 -20.61
N TRP A 165 4.99 19.09 -19.93
CA TRP A 165 5.59 20.36 -20.37
C TRP A 165 7.13 20.30 -20.35
N LEU A 166 7.73 19.77 -19.29
CA LEU A 166 9.17 19.63 -19.12
C LEU A 166 9.81 18.70 -20.18
N HIS A 167 9.03 17.73 -20.70
CA HIS A 167 9.53 16.73 -21.66
C HIS A 167 9.19 17.03 -23.12
N ARG A 168 8.68 18.22 -23.42
CA ARG A 168 8.36 18.62 -24.83
C ARG A 168 9.54 18.51 -25.79
N ALA A 169 10.74 18.80 -25.31
CA ALA A 169 11.97 18.78 -26.13
C ALA A 169 13.03 17.80 -25.58
N ARG A 170 12.75 17.10 -24.50
CA ARG A 170 13.75 16.24 -23.84
C ARG A 170 13.11 14.92 -23.42
N PRO A 171 13.11 13.90 -24.29
CA PRO A 171 12.55 12.59 -23.97
C PRO A 171 13.28 11.93 -22.79
N SER A 172 12.56 11.10 -22.04
CA SER A 172 13.10 10.35 -20.92
C SER A 172 13.06 8.86 -21.23
N HIS A 173 14.14 8.18 -20.88
CA HIS A 173 14.28 6.72 -20.96
C HIS A 173 14.64 6.16 -19.58
N GLN A 174 14.31 4.89 -19.38
CA GLN A 174 14.67 4.20 -18.13
C GLN A 174 16.21 4.19 -17.97
N PRO A 175 16.76 4.55 -16.81
CA PRO A 175 18.17 4.39 -16.53
C PRO A 175 18.61 2.92 -16.62
N ALA A 176 19.83 2.69 -17.09
CA ALA A 176 20.38 1.34 -17.08
C ALA A 176 20.47 0.79 -15.65
N PRO A 177 20.19 -0.50 -15.45
CA PRO A 177 20.29 -1.10 -14.12
C PRO A 177 21.76 -1.08 -13.65
N PRO A 178 22.01 -0.79 -12.36
CA PRO A 178 23.31 -1.01 -11.74
C PRO A 178 23.75 -2.47 -11.82
N SER A 179 25.07 -2.72 -11.74
CA SER A 179 25.62 -4.08 -11.79
C SER A 179 25.16 -5.01 -10.64
N SER A 180 24.66 -4.42 -9.55
CA SER A 180 24.05 -5.16 -8.44
C SER A 180 22.62 -5.65 -8.70
N VAL A 181 22.05 -5.32 -9.86
CA VAL A 181 20.68 -5.72 -10.24
C VAL A 181 20.76 -6.81 -11.30
N SER A 182 20.12 -7.94 -11.05
CA SER A 182 19.98 -9.04 -11.99
C SER A 182 18.54 -9.25 -12.43
N ARG A 183 18.33 -9.85 -13.61
CA ARG A 183 17.04 -10.29 -14.10
C ARG A 183 17.06 -11.81 -14.22
N GLU A 184 16.16 -12.48 -13.51
CA GLU A 184 16.07 -13.93 -13.49
C GLU A 184 14.65 -14.39 -13.82
N PHE A 185 14.54 -15.57 -14.40
CA PHE A 185 13.25 -16.22 -14.55
C PHE A 185 12.85 -16.87 -13.22
N VAL A 186 11.60 -16.64 -12.84
CA VAL A 186 10.98 -17.23 -11.65
C VAL A 186 9.86 -18.14 -12.10
N ASP A 187 9.88 -19.38 -11.68
CA ASP A 187 8.81 -20.35 -11.85
C ASP A 187 8.10 -20.62 -10.51
N PHE A 188 6.85 -21.03 -10.60
CA PHE A 188 5.95 -21.17 -9.45
C PHE A 188 5.36 -22.58 -9.42
N ASP A 189 5.47 -23.27 -8.28
CA ASP A 189 4.85 -24.58 -8.08
C ASP A 189 3.35 -24.55 -8.32
N GLY A 190 2.84 -25.67 -8.82
CA GLY A 190 1.40 -25.87 -8.98
C GLY A 190 0.72 -24.98 -10.02
N GLY A 191 1.49 -24.22 -10.81
CA GLY A 191 0.92 -23.34 -11.83
C GLY A 191 0.10 -22.19 -11.28
N ILE A 192 0.36 -21.74 -10.04
CA ILE A 192 -0.35 -20.62 -9.37
C ILE A 192 -0.18 -19.33 -10.17
N GLU A 193 1.02 -19.13 -10.73
CA GLU A 193 1.32 -18.05 -11.65
C GLU A 193 2.15 -18.58 -12.81
N PRO A 194 2.05 -17.97 -14.02
CA PRO A 194 2.94 -18.30 -15.12
C PRO A 194 4.36 -17.87 -14.79
N ALA A 195 5.35 -18.64 -15.25
CA ALA A 195 6.75 -18.26 -15.13
C ALA A 195 6.98 -16.88 -15.77
N ARG A 196 7.70 -16.02 -15.05
CA ARG A 196 7.97 -14.66 -15.50
C ARG A 196 9.40 -14.22 -15.19
N GLN A 197 9.85 -13.17 -15.85
CA GLN A 197 11.11 -12.54 -15.54
C GLN A 197 10.90 -11.49 -14.43
N ASP A 198 11.64 -11.63 -13.33
CA ASP A 198 11.65 -10.69 -12.22
C ASP A 198 13.04 -10.09 -11.99
N VAL A 199 13.09 -9.01 -11.21
CA VAL A 199 14.31 -8.22 -10.95
C VAL A 199 14.73 -8.43 -9.49
N PHE A 200 16.03 -8.66 -9.28
CA PHE A 200 16.59 -8.97 -7.97
C PHE A 200 17.81 -8.11 -7.67
N LEU A 201 18.04 -7.86 -6.37
CA LEU A 201 19.18 -7.13 -5.85
C LEU A 201 20.25 -8.11 -5.37
N GLY A 202 21.45 -8.06 -5.95
CA GLY A 202 22.58 -8.92 -5.55
C GLY A 202 22.22 -10.40 -5.57
N ASP A 203 22.56 -11.09 -4.49
CA ASP A 203 22.35 -12.54 -4.34
C ASP A 203 20.95 -12.91 -3.81
N THR A 204 19.97 -12.00 -3.90
CA THR A 204 18.62 -12.27 -3.42
C THR A 204 17.71 -12.97 -4.44
N ALA A 205 18.24 -13.38 -5.58
CA ALA A 205 17.48 -13.99 -6.66
C ALA A 205 16.81 -15.30 -6.22
N VAL A 206 15.48 -15.35 -6.42
CA VAL A 206 14.67 -16.55 -6.22
C VAL A 206 14.24 -17.03 -7.61
N ARG A 207 14.70 -18.21 -8.05
CA ARG A 207 14.36 -18.78 -9.36
C ARG A 207 13.16 -19.70 -9.33
N HIS A 208 12.78 -20.14 -8.15
CA HIS A 208 11.67 -21.04 -7.94
C HIS A 208 10.93 -20.68 -6.66
N VAL A 209 9.62 -20.49 -6.75
CA VAL A 209 8.74 -20.26 -5.61
C VAL A 209 7.98 -21.54 -5.35
N ALA A 210 8.41 -22.27 -4.33
CA ALA A 210 7.74 -23.46 -3.87
C ALA A 210 6.46 -23.12 -3.09
N LEU A 211 5.41 -23.90 -3.31
CA LEU A 211 4.27 -23.91 -2.38
C LEU A 211 4.77 -24.39 -1.01
N ALA A 212 4.47 -23.64 0.05
CA ALA A 212 4.74 -24.11 1.39
C ALA A 212 4.10 -25.50 1.58
N GLU A 213 4.83 -26.45 2.17
CA GLU A 213 4.37 -27.84 2.36
C GLU A 213 2.98 -27.94 3.03
N ARG A 214 2.58 -26.94 3.79
CA ARG A 214 1.20 -26.83 4.33
C ARG A 214 0.13 -26.75 3.25
N PHE A 215 0.48 -26.28 2.04
CA PHE A 215 -0.43 -26.21 0.90
C PHE A 215 -0.39 -27.48 0.03
N THR A 216 0.71 -28.25 0.05
CA THR A 216 0.86 -29.46 -0.78
C THR A 216 0.33 -30.73 -0.12
N ALA A 217 0.47 -30.89 1.17
CA ALA A 217 0.10 -32.14 1.86
C ALA A 217 -1.38 -32.20 2.31
N ALA A 218 -2.05 -31.05 2.47
CA ALA A 218 -3.43 -31.00 2.95
C ALA A 218 -4.47 -30.62 1.86
N SER A 219 -4.02 -30.21 0.67
CA SER A 219 -4.91 -29.52 -0.27
C SER A 219 -5.72 -30.41 -1.18
N HIS A 220 -5.54 -31.74 -1.16
CA HIS A 220 -6.24 -32.61 -2.13
C HIS A 220 -7.51 -33.28 -1.62
N ALA A 221 -7.96 -32.99 -0.39
CA ALA A 221 -9.11 -33.69 0.17
C ALA A 221 -10.04 -32.91 1.09
N GLN A 222 -9.84 -31.59 1.31
CA GLN A 222 -10.68 -30.89 2.29
C GLN A 222 -11.01 -29.45 1.87
N ALA A 223 -12.28 -29.08 1.93
CA ALA A 223 -12.71 -27.71 1.71
C ALA A 223 -12.12 -26.76 2.77
N ARG A 224 -11.67 -25.58 2.36
CA ARG A 224 -11.01 -24.60 3.24
C ARG A 224 -11.49 -23.18 2.97
N ILE A 225 -11.37 -22.34 3.99
CA ILE A 225 -11.67 -20.91 3.92
C ILE A 225 -10.49 -20.19 3.26
N VAL A 226 -10.78 -19.44 2.19
CA VAL A 226 -9.78 -18.61 1.51
C VAL A 226 -9.98 -17.14 1.76
N GLN A 227 -11.20 -16.73 2.15
CA GLN A 227 -11.49 -15.36 2.52
C GLN A 227 -12.54 -15.33 3.63
N PRO A 228 -12.26 -14.59 4.72
CA PRO A 228 -11.02 -13.88 5.05
C PRO A 228 -9.87 -14.83 5.41
N ALA A 229 -8.62 -14.33 5.37
CA ALA A 229 -7.47 -15.06 5.87
C ALA A 229 -7.50 -15.14 7.41
N ASP A 230 -6.91 -16.20 7.98
CA ASP A 230 -6.77 -16.30 9.43
C ASP A 230 -5.94 -15.14 10.00
N GLY A 231 -6.40 -14.55 11.10
CA GLY A 231 -5.79 -13.38 11.71
C GLY A 231 -6.06 -12.05 10.99
N ALA A 232 -6.93 -12.02 9.97
CA ALA A 232 -7.25 -10.79 9.26
C ALA A 232 -7.86 -9.72 10.17
N ILE A 233 -7.41 -8.48 10.01
CA ILE A 233 -8.00 -7.31 10.64
C ILE A 233 -8.87 -6.60 9.61
N LEU A 234 -10.15 -6.49 9.90
CA LEU A 234 -11.17 -5.90 9.05
C LEU A 234 -11.63 -4.56 9.66
N ALA A 235 -11.79 -3.53 8.85
CA ALA A 235 -12.34 -2.27 9.30
C ALA A 235 -13.80 -2.14 8.86
N ILE A 236 -14.67 -1.73 9.79
CA ILE A 236 -16.02 -1.26 9.46
C ILE A 236 -15.88 0.17 8.95
N ASP A 237 -16.39 0.43 7.76
CA ASP A 237 -16.40 1.76 7.18
C ASP A 237 -17.58 2.55 7.76
N PRO A 238 -17.33 3.64 8.49
CA PRO A 238 -18.40 4.44 9.10
C PRO A 238 -19.30 5.15 8.08
N ASP A 239 -18.80 5.32 6.85
CA ASP A 239 -19.55 5.98 5.78
C ASP A 239 -20.50 5.03 5.04
N ILE A 240 -20.38 3.72 5.29
CA ILE A 240 -21.28 2.71 4.73
C ILE A 240 -22.33 2.33 5.79
N PRO A 241 -23.63 2.45 5.50
CA PRO A 241 -24.69 2.00 6.42
C PRO A 241 -24.46 0.55 6.87
N PRO A 242 -24.65 0.22 8.16
CA PRO A 242 -24.36 -1.12 8.71
C PRO A 242 -25.04 -2.26 7.97
N ASP A 243 -26.25 -2.04 7.47
CA ASP A 243 -27.03 -3.01 6.69
C ASP A 243 -26.47 -3.27 5.28
N ARG A 244 -25.55 -2.44 4.82
CA ARG A 244 -24.88 -2.56 3.52
C ARG A 244 -23.43 -3.03 3.63
N GLN A 245 -22.87 -3.09 4.82
CA GLN A 245 -21.51 -3.59 5.06
C GLN A 245 -21.51 -5.11 5.10
N ARG A 246 -21.34 -5.75 3.94
CA ARG A 246 -21.31 -7.19 3.82
C ARG A 246 -19.93 -7.67 3.43
N LEU A 247 -19.33 -8.50 4.29
CA LEU A 247 -18.14 -9.26 3.97
C LEU A 247 -18.53 -10.56 3.27
N TRP A 248 -17.84 -10.89 2.18
CA TRP A 248 -18.01 -12.17 1.51
C TRP A 248 -17.01 -13.19 2.04
N LEU A 249 -17.54 -14.25 2.63
CA LEU A 249 -16.78 -15.43 3.00
C LEU A 249 -16.66 -16.33 1.76
N GLN A 250 -15.49 -16.89 1.52
CA GLN A 250 -15.24 -17.79 0.38
C GLN A 250 -14.50 -19.03 0.81
N ALA A 251 -14.93 -20.18 0.30
CA ALA A 251 -14.27 -21.46 0.46
C ALA A 251 -13.84 -22.02 -0.91
N GLN A 252 -12.73 -22.76 -0.90
CA GLN A 252 -12.23 -23.54 -2.05
C GLN A 252 -12.35 -25.03 -1.75
N ASP A 253 -12.21 -25.84 -2.82
CA ASP A 253 -12.22 -27.32 -2.76
C ASP A 253 -13.50 -27.90 -2.13
N ILE A 254 -14.61 -27.17 -2.25
CA ILE A 254 -15.92 -27.56 -1.68
C ILE A 254 -16.46 -28.89 -2.23
N ALA A 255 -16.04 -29.28 -3.44
CA ALA A 255 -16.40 -30.60 -4.01
C ALA A 255 -15.87 -31.77 -3.16
N ALA A 256 -14.80 -31.56 -2.41
CA ALA A 256 -14.24 -32.53 -1.48
C ALA A 256 -15.13 -32.76 -0.23
N ALA A 257 -16.06 -31.84 0.07
CA ALA A 257 -17.01 -31.96 1.18
C ALA A 257 -18.21 -32.87 0.86
N GLY A 258 -18.32 -33.38 -0.38
CA GLY A 258 -19.40 -34.23 -0.84
C GLY A 258 -20.53 -33.47 -1.55
N ALA A 259 -21.54 -34.23 -2.03
CA ALA A 259 -22.66 -33.70 -2.82
C ALA A 259 -23.55 -32.72 -2.03
N ASP A 260 -23.53 -32.79 -0.68
CA ASP A 260 -24.35 -31.98 0.19
C ASP A 260 -23.72 -30.61 0.51
N GLY A 261 -22.50 -30.36 0.03
CA GLY A 261 -21.83 -29.07 0.12
C GLY A 261 -21.26 -28.73 1.52
N VAL A 262 -21.03 -27.44 1.74
CA VAL A 262 -20.46 -26.91 2.99
C VAL A 262 -21.42 -25.93 3.67
N LEU A 263 -21.33 -25.84 5.02
CA LEU A 263 -22.11 -24.95 5.86
C LEU A 263 -21.17 -23.99 6.60
N TRP A 264 -21.49 -22.71 6.58
CA TRP A 264 -20.78 -21.68 7.30
C TRP A 264 -21.40 -21.41 8.69
N ARG A 265 -20.50 -21.20 9.65
CA ARG A 265 -20.88 -20.77 11.00
C ARG A 265 -19.98 -19.63 11.44
N VAL A 266 -20.55 -18.61 12.09
CA VAL A 266 -19.82 -17.50 12.69
C VAL A 266 -20.22 -17.38 14.14
N ASP A 267 -19.26 -17.41 15.05
CA ASP A 267 -19.46 -17.35 16.52
C ASP A 267 -20.50 -18.35 17.03
N GLY A 268 -20.57 -19.51 16.40
CA GLY A 268 -21.52 -20.57 16.77
C GLY A 268 -22.90 -20.46 16.12
N GLU A 269 -23.18 -19.39 15.36
CA GLU A 269 -24.43 -19.23 14.63
C GLU A 269 -24.31 -19.68 13.17
N ASP A 270 -25.24 -20.49 12.68
CA ASP A 270 -25.27 -20.96 11.30
C ASP A 270 -25.62 -19.82 10.35
N LEU A 271 -24.76 -19.57 9.36
CA LEU A 271 -24.93 -18.50 8.40
C LEU A 271 -25.59 -18.96 7.09
N GLY A 272 -25.40 -20.23 6.72
CA GLY A 272 -25.97 -20.85 5.53
C GLY A 272 -25.00 -21.70 4.73
N PRO A 273 -25.51 -22.43 3.73
CA PRO A 273 -24.72 -23.32 2.89
C PRO A 273 -24.07 -22.61 1.70
N GLY A 274 -23.05 -23.27 1.12
CA GLY A 274 -22.45 -22.89 -0.16
C GLY A 274 -21.01 -22.42 -0.05
N GLY A 275 -20.31 -22.39 -1.19
CA GLY A 275 -18.90 -22.01 -1.26
C GLY A 275 -18.63 -20.51 -1.04
N ARG A 276 -19.68 -19.69 -1.10
CA ARG A 276 -19.63 -18.25 -0.86
C ARG A 276 -20.82 -17.81 -0.05
N GLN A 277 -20.57 -17.07 1.04
CA GLN A 277 -21.63 -16.61 1.94
C GLN A 277 -21.37 -15.16 2.38
N GLY A 278 -22.44 -14.36 2.43
CA GLY A 278 -22.37 -12.97 2.90
C GLY A 278 -22.58 -12.89 4.41
N TRP A 279 -21.66 -12.23 5.10
CA TRP A 279 -21.75 -11.97 6.53
C TRP A 279 -21.67 -10.48 6.81
N MET A 280 -22.50 -10.01 7.77
CA MET A 280 -22.45 -8.61 8.23
C MET A 280 -21.60 -8.53 9.51
N PRO A 281 -20.36 -8.02 9.42
CA PRO A 281 -19.45 -8.00 10.54
C PRO A 281 -19.88 -6.99 11.61
N ARG A 282 -19.64 -7.32 12.88
CA ARG A 282 -19.75 -6.41 14.00
C ARG A 282 -18.35 -6.17 14.57
N ALA A 283 -18.15 -5.07 15.29
CA ALA A 283 -16.88 -4.82 15.96
C ALA A 283 -16.59 -5.89 17.00
N GLY A 284 -15.37 -6.46 16.99
CA GLY A 284 -14.94 -7.50 17.90
C GLY A 284 -14.11 -8.60 17.24
N ARG A 285 -13.79 -9.62 18.00
CA ARG A 285 -13.10 -10.82 17.51
C ARG A 285 -14.15 -11.87 17.16
N HIS A 286 -14.08 -12.42 15.96
CA HIS A 286 -15.03 -13.38 15.42
C HIS A 286 -14.32 -14.65 14.98
N ARG A 287 -14.97 -15.81 15.21
CA ARG A 287 -14.55 -17.10 14.71
C ARG A 287 -15.46 -17.53 13.57
N ILE A 288 -14.88 -17.74 12.39
CA ILE A 288 -15.57 -18.18 11.18
C ILE A 288 -15.18 -19.63 10.93
N GLU A 289 -16.14 -20.51 10.80
CA GLU A 289 -15.95 -21.95 10.69
C GLU A 289 -16.69 -22.51 9.49
N LEU A 290 -16.11 -23.54 8.87
CA LEU A 290 -16.66 -24.27 7.75
C LEU A 290 -16.91 -25.73 8.13
N PHE A 291 -18.10 -26.23 7.91
CA PHE A 291 -18.51 -27.59 8.24
C PHE A 291 -18.95 -28.36 7.00
N ASP A 292 -18.84 -29.68 7.02
CA ASP A 292 -19.51 -30.55 6.05
C ASP A 292 -20.97 -30.81 6.47
N ALA A 293 -21.76 -31.42 5.58
CA ALA A 293 -23.15 -31.76 5.83
C ALA A 293 -23.37 -32.74 7.00
N ARG A 294 -22.31 -33.40 7.46
CA ARG A 294 -22.33 -34.31 8.64
C ARG A 294 -21.98 -33.59 9.93
N GLY A 295 -21.77 -32.26 9.88
CA GLY A 295 -21.42 -31.47 11.07
C GLY A 295 -19.95 -31.59 11.49
N ARG A 296 -19.06 -32.13 10.64
CA ARG A 296 -17.64 -32.18 10.91
C ARG A 296 -17.01 -30.86 10.47
N MET A 297 -16.26 -30.20 11.34
CA MET A 297 -15.51 -29.01 11.03
C MET A 297 -14.42 -29.32 10.00
N LEU A 298 -14.41 -28.58 8.90
CA LEU A 298 -13.45 -28.70 7.82
C LEU A 298 -12.31 -27.69 7.97
N ASP A 299 -12.66 -26.45 8.33
CA ASP A 299 -11.69 -25.36 8.50
C ASP A 299 -12.25 -24.30 9.44
N GLY A 300 -11.38 -23.43 9.97
CA GLY A 300 -11.77 -22.32 10.82
C GLY A 300 -10.72 -21.24 10.90
N VAL A 301 -11.15 -19.98 10.79
CA VAL A 301 -10.30 -18.78 10.88
C VAL A 301 -10.85 -17.82 11.93
N THR A 302 -9.95 -17.02 12.51
CA THR A 302 -10.31 -15.97 13.46
C THR A 302 -10.00 -14.62 12.84
N VAL A 303 -10.93 -13.68 12.94
CA VAL A 303 -10.74 -12.31 12.44
C VAL A 303 -11.01 -11.29 13.53
N GLU A 304 -10.38 -10.15 13.45
CA GLU A 304 -10.64 -9.00 14.30
C GLU A 304 -11.33 -7.90 13.47
N VAL A 305 -12.54 -7.54 13.85
CA VAL A 305 -13.29 -6.46 13.19
C VAL A 305 -13.17 -5.20 14.04
N ARG A 306 -12.57 -4.15 13.47
CA ARG A 306 -12.42 -2.84 14.10
C ARG A 306 -13.47 -1.90 13.54
N GLY A 307 -14.28 -1.31 14.42
CA GLY A 307 -15.21 -0.23 14.12
C GLY A 307 -15.04 0.91 15.12
N LEU A 308 -15.46 2.09 14.76
CA LEU A 308 -15.64 3.15 15.74
C LEU A 308 -16.69 2.66 16.74
N LEU A 309 -16.32 2.51 18.01
CA LEU A 309 -17.28 2.29 19.10
C LEU A 309 -18.33 3.41 18.98
N GLY A 310 -19.57 3.05 18.67
CA GLY A 310 -20.69 3.97 18.63
C GLY A 310 -20.69 4.80 19.90
N GLY A 311 -20.83 6.12 19.76
CA GLY A 311 -20.88 7.04 20.89
C GLY A 311 -21.87 6.53 21.91
N THR A 312 -21.42 6.47 23.15
CA THR A 312 -22.25 6.30 24.33
C THR A 312 -23.45 7.23 24.21
N GLU A 313 -24.65 6.65 24.17
CA GLU A 313 -25.89 7.35 24.44
C GLU A 313 -25.69 8.21 25.70
N ARG A 314 -25.62 9.51 25.54
CA ARG A 314 -25.82 10.43 26.65
C ARG A 314 -27.28 10.30 27.02
N THR A 315 -27.57 9.43 27.97
CA THR A 315 -28.81 9.43 28.72
C THR A 315 -29.06 10.85 29.26
N GLY A 316 -30.07 11.46 28.73
CA GLY A 316 -30.59 12.75 29.23
C GLY A 316 -31.08 12.58 30.66
N ALA A 317 -30.40 13.25 31.59
CA ALA A 317 -30.89 13.58 32.92
C ALA A 317 -30.04 14.78 33.38
N ASP A 318 -30.42 15.95 33.00
CA ASP A 318 -30.38 17.15 33.85
C ASP A 318 -31.05 18.36 33.15
N SER A 319 -32.35 18.33 33.15
CA SER A 319 -33.17 19.54 32.88
C SER A 319 -34.09 19.73 34.06
N GLN A 320 -33.55 20.19 35.16
CA GLN A 320 -34.31 20.91 36.22
C GLN A 320 -33.37 21.40 37.32
N ARG A 321 -32.96 22.62 37.22
CA ARG A 321 -32.73 23.58 38.32
C ARG A 321 -31.89 24.76 37.83
N LEU A 322 -32.58 25.82 37.54
CA LEU A 322 -32.13 27.22 37.81
C LEU A 322 -33.27 28.17 37.42
N THR A 323 -34.26 28.23 38.37
CA THR A 323 -35.01 29.46 38.59
C THR A 323 -34.69 29.88 40.01
N LYS A 324 -33.84 30.89 40.11
CA LYS A 324 -33.95 32.05 41.02
C LYS A 324 -32.87 33.03 40.66
#